data_6bc83cbcee43606f919572e6b64fb4fb
#
_entry.id   6bc83cbcee43606f919572e6b64fb4fb
#
_cell.length_a   1.000
_cell.length_b   1.000
_cell.length_c   1.000
_cell.angle_alpha   90.00
_cell.angle_beta   90.00
_cell.angle_gamma   90.00
#
_symmetry.space_group_name_H-M   'P 1'
#
loop_
_entity.id
_entity.type
_entity.pdbx_description
1 polymer ?
#
loop_
_entity_poly.entity_id
_entity_poly.type
_entity_poly.pdbx_seq_one_letter_code
_entity_poly.pdbx_strand_id
1 'polypeptide(L)'
;RAPEHGVSLRCTAAVGGGIPWLVNLERCKRLDAISELGGIMNGTTNFIMDAMHAAPVSFPEILKQAQELGYAEADPSADIDGDDVRRKLTISANIAFDTLLREEDIPMFGIRTVTDEDIRTFQAHGFVCKLLATAKAAEDGVCAFIEPTLVASHDLEAAVPKNFNLITYYGEKIGRHSFFGEGPGRYPTAFNAVEDCLDILAGKHGFYTDAMRPTAVTNTEEAHPYYVRTACPDEFLQSVTAERWESGIVTACVSVADMLRWGREQLKKDPTCFLAGIR
;
A
#
# COMPACT_ATOMS: atom_id res chain seq x y z
N ARG A 1 8.12 23.33 6.73
CA ARG A 1 7.77 24.41 7.70
C ARG A 1 8.41 24.24 9.07
N ALA A 2 8.54 22.99 9.63
CA ALA A 2 9.18 22.81 10.94
C ALA A 2 10.62 23.36 10.98
N PRO A 3 11.52 23.06 10.02
CA PRO A 3 12.87 23.64 9.99
C PRO A 3 12.88 25.17 9.87
N GLU A 4 11.95 25.76 9.11
CA GLU A 4 11.81 27.23 8.97
C GLU A 4 11.54 27.94 10.30
N HIS A 5 10.98 27.22 11.27
CA HIS A 5 10.68 27.71 12.61
C HIS A 5 11.68 27.22 13.68
N GLY A 6 12.78 26.59 13.26
CA GLY A 6 13.81 26.10 14.19
C GLY A 6 13.36 24.95 15.10
N VAL A 7 12.33 24.20 14.68
CA VAL A 7 11.80 23.04 15.44
C VAL A 7 12.05 21.73 14.67
N SER A 8 12.20 20.64 15.40
CA SER A 8 12.36 19.30 14.83
C SER A 8 11.03 18.56 14.88
N LEU A 9 10.69 17.86 13.81
CA LEU A 9 9.54 16.97 13.75
C LEU A 9 10.01 15.55 13.35
N ARG A 10 9.80 14.62 14.25
CA ARG A 10 9.94 13.19 13.96
C ARG A 10 8.56 12.53 14.10
N CYS A 11 8.31 11.50 13.30
CA CYS A 11 7.00 10.87 13.21
C CYS A 11 7.09 9.36 12.93
N THR A 12 8.05 8.68 13.59
CA THR A 12 8.31 7.24 13.36
C THR A 12 7.05 6.41 13.51
N ALA A 13 6.24 6.67 14.53
CA ALA A 13 4.99 5.96 14.79
C ALA A 13 3.88 6.20 13.74
N ALA A 14 4.01 7.21 12.88
CA ALA A 14 3.00 7.50 11.86
C ALA A 14 2.95 6.43 10.74
N VAL A 15 4.04 5.67 10.53
CA VAL A 15 4.10 4.59 9.55
C VAL A 15 4.61 3.32 10.21
N GLY A 16 3.77 2.28 10.20
CA GLY A 16 4.10 0.99 10.79
C GLY A 16 3.95 0.90 12.32
N GLY A 17 3.47 1.96 12.98
CA GLY A 17 3.21 1.95 14.43
C GLY A 17 4.46 1.62 15.26
N GLY A 18 4.60 0.37 15.68
CA GLY A 18 5.77 -0.14 16.43
C GLY A 18 6.95 -0.54 15.55
N ILE A 19 6.75 -0.66 14.24
CA ILE A 19 7.82 -1.00 13.30
C ILE A 19 8.76 0.22 13.14
N PRO A 20 10.09 0.08 13.32
CA PRO A 20 11.02 1.20 13.19
C PRO A 20 11.32 1.54 11.71
N TRP A 21 10.26 1.79 10.93
CA TRP A 21 10.32 1.92 9.49
C TRP A 21 11.06 3.16 9.03
N LEU A 22 10.60 4.34 9.43
CA LEU A 22 11.15 5.61 8.95
C LEU A 22 12.62 5.82 9.35
N VAL A 23 12.98 5.38 10.55
CA VAL A 23 14.40 5.45 11.02
C VAL A 23 15.30 4.50 10.23
N ASN A 24 14.76 3.38 9.72
CA ASN A 24 15.54 2.47 8.88
C ASN A 24 15.67 2.97 7.43
N LEU A 25 14.70 3.70 6.90
CA LEU A 25 14.86 4.44 5.64
C LEU A 25 15.98 5.49 5.78
N GLU A 26 15.92 6.32 6.83
CA GLU A 26 16.96 7.32 7.14
C GLU A 26 18.35 6.67 7.25
N ARG A 27 18.43 5.52 7.93
CA ARG A 27 19.70 4.79 8.10
C ARG A 27 20.22 4.24 6.78
N CYS A 28 19.37 3.64 5.93
CA CYS A 28 19.75 3.09 4.64
C CYS A 28 20.35 4.17 3.73
N LYS A 29 19.67 5.30 3.62
CA LYS A 29 20.07 6.43 2.77
C LYS A 29 21.43 7.04 3.07
N ARG A 30 22.04 6.74 4.22
CA ARG A 30 23.37 7.26 4.57
C ARG A 30 24.49 6.67 3.69
N LEU A 31 24.30 5.47 3.17
CA LEU A 31 25.32 4.71 2.44
C LEU A 31 24.80 4.04 1.17
N ASP A 32 23.49 4.01 0.95
CA ASP A 32 22.86 3.32 -0.17
C ASP A 32 21.66 4.13 -0.71
N ALA A 33 21.36 3.97 -1.99
CA ALA A 33 20.14 4.50 -2.58
C ALA A 33 19.02 3.48 -2.45
N ILE A 34 17.82 3.96 -2.11
CA ILE A 34 16.61 3.13 -2.10
C ILE A 34 15.98 3.26 -3.49
N SER A 35 15.83 2.16 -4.20
CA SER A 35 15.21 2.12 -5.53
C SER A 35 13.70 1.88 -5.48
N GLU A 36 13.23 1.08 -4.50
CA GLU A 36 11.82 0.72 -4.35
C GLU A 36 11.48 0.55 -2.87
N LEU A 37 10.23 0.86 -2.52
CA LEU A 37 9.64 0.54 -1.23
C LEU A 37 8.14 0.28 -1.35
N GLY A 38 7.59 -0.44 -0.38
CA GLY A 38 6.16 -0.72 -0.35
C GLY A 38 5.80 -1.87 0.57
N GLY A 39 4.61 -2.46 0.33
CA GLY A 39 4.12 -3.61 1.08
C GLY A 39 2.79 -3.36 1.79
N ILE A 40 2.51 -4.13 2.82
CA ILE A 40 1.28 -4.10 3.63
C ILE A 40 1.45 -3.06 4.72
N MET A 41 0.81 -1.88 4.57
CA MET A 41 0.94 -0.74 5.49
C MET A 41 -0.31 -0.50 6.35
N ASN A 42 -1.39 -1.29 6.16
CA ASN A 42 -2.63 -1.15 6.92
C ASN A 42 -3.08 -2.49 7.49
N GLY A 43 -3.24 -2.55 8.81
CA GLY A 43 -3.59 -3.78 9.52
C GLY A 43 -5.04 -4.19 9.31
N THR A 44 -5.97 -3.25 9.19
CA THR A 44 -7.40 -3.52 9.00
C THR A 44 -7.64 -4.24 7.66
N THR A 45 -7.08 -3.71 6.57
CA THR A 45 -7.22 -4.32 5.25
C THR A 45 -6.53 -5.68 5.18
N ASN A 46 -5.36 -5.83 5.81
CA ASN A 46 -4.71 -7.13 5.86
C ASN A 46 -5.53 -8.16 6.66
N PHE A 47 -6.11 -7.76 7.80
CA PHE A 47 -7.00 -8.63 8.57
C PHE A 47 -8.19 -9.12 7.76
N ILE A 48 -8.86 -8.21 7.03
CA ILE A 48 -10.01 -8.54 6.18
C ILE A 48 -9.59 -9.54 5.08
N MET A 49 -8.54 -9.23 4.33
CA MET A 49 -8.07 -10.07 3.24
C MET A 49 -7.58 -11.43 3.71
N ASP A 50 -6.84 -11.48 4.83
CA ASP A 50 -6.36 -12.73 5.42
C ASP A 50 -7.51 -13.63 5.87
N ALA A 51 -8.52 -13.08 6.53
CA ALA A 51 -9.69 -13.82 6.97
C ALA A 51 -10.53 -14.36 5.80
N MET A 52 -10.71 -13.57 4.73
CA MET A 52 -11.43 -14.02 3.53
C MET A 52 -10.69 -15.14 2.79
N HIS A 53 -9.35 -15.16 2.85
CA HIS A 53 -8.55 -16.27 2.31
C HIS A 53 -8.56 -17.50 3.21
N ALA A 54 -8.72 -17.34 4.54
CA ALA A 54 -8.71 -18.45 5.49
C ALA A 54 -10.05 -19.20 5.58
N ALA A 55 -11.17 -18.53 5.29
CA ALA A 55 -12.51 -19.09 5.40
C ALA A 55 -13.48 -18.46 4.40
N PRO A 56 -14.55 -19.16 3.98
CA PRO A 56 -15.59 -18.63 3.08
C PRO A 56 -16.49 -17.63 3.84
N VAL A 57 -15.99 -16.43 4.08
CA VAL A 57 -16.70 -15.33 4.74
C VAL A 57 -16.86 -14.16 3.79
N SER A 58 -17.98 -13.46 3.87
CA SER A 58 -18.22 -12.28 3.04
C SER A 58 -17.49 -11.06 3.60
N PHE A 59 -17.18 -10.11 2.70
CA PHE A 59 -16.56 -8.84 3.08
C PHE A 59 -17.35 -8.09 4.17
N PRO A 60 -18.69 -7.93 4.11
CA PRO A 60 -19.44 -7.27 5.18
C PRO A 60 -19.36 -7.96 6.53
N GLU A 61 -19.34 -9.31 6.56
CA GLU A 61 -19.24 -10.08 7.81
C GLU A 61 -17.87 -9.87 8.46
N ILE A 62 -16.79 -9.97 7.69
CA ILE A 62 -15.46 -9.81 8.24
C ILE A 62 -15.15 -8.35 8.60
N LEU A 63 -15.69 -7.37 7.87
CA LEU A 63 -15.60 -5.96 8.23
C LEU A 63 -16.26 -5.69 9.59
N LYS A 64 -17.47 -6.25 9.82
CA LYS A 64 -18.15 -6.15 11.11
C LYS A 64 -17.29 -6.77 12.22
N GLN A 65 -16.70 -7.93 11.99
CA GLN A 65 -15.80 -8.57 12.96
C GLN A 65 -14.56 -7.69 13.25
N ALA A 66 -13.99 -7.05 12.23
CA ALA A 66 -12.88 -6.11 12.41
C ALA A 66 -13.28 -4.91 13.29
N GLN A 67 -14.51 -4.40 13.14
CA GLN A 67 -15.04 -3.33 13.98
C GLN A 67 -15.27 -3.80 15.43
N GLU A 68 -15.82 -4.99 15.64
CA GLU A 68 -16.03 -5.59 16.97
C GLU A 68 -14.69 -5.84 17.72
N LEU A 69 -13.64 -6.18 16.98
CA LEU A 69 -12.29 -6.36 17.52
C LEU A 69 -11.53 -5.04 17.72
N GLY A 70 -12.08 -3.90 17.25
CA GLY A 70 -11.43 -2.60 17.33
C GLY A 70 -10.32 -2.36 16.31
N TYR A 71 -10.25 -3.17 15.26
CA TYR A 71 -9.31 -2.98 14.14
C TYR A 71 -9.83 -1.96 13.12
N ALA A 72 -11.15 -1.84 12.97
CA ALA A 72 -11.80 -0.85 12.12
C ALA A 72 -12.70 0.08 12.96
N GLU A 73 -12.73 1.36 12.60
CA GLU A 73 -13.66 2.32 13.16
C GLU A 73 -15.08 2.15 12.59
N ALA A 74 -16.05 2.91 13.13
CA ALA A 74 -17.44 2.90 12.63
C ALA A 74 -17.51 3.33 11.15
N ASP A 75 -16.72 4.30 10.75
CA ASP A 75 -16.46 4.62 9.33
C ASP A 75 -15.07 4.08 8.93
N PRO A 76 -15.02 2.92 8.25
CA PRO A 76 -13.78 2.28 7.87
C PRO A 76 -13.21 2.79 6.53
N SER A 77 -13.81 3.82 5.93
CA SER A 77 -13.51 4.25 4.56
C SER A 77 -12.03 4.56 4.34
N ALA A 78 -11.39 5.22 5.32
CA ALA A 78 -9.96 5.54 5.21
C ALA A 78 -9.06 4.30 5.07
N ASP A 79 -9.46 3.17 5.69
CA ASP A 79 -8.75 1.90 5.56
C ASP A 79 -9.07 1.21 4.24
N ILE A 80 -10.37 0.89 4.03
CA ILE A 80 -10.80 0.00 2.94
C ILE A 80 -10.73 0.63 1.55
N ASP A 81 -10.73 1.95 1.44
CA ASP A 81 -10.52 2.68 0.18
C ASP A 81 -9.05 2.97 -0.09
N GLY A 82 -8.17 2.89 0.94
CA GLY A 82 -6.72 3.00 0.81
C GLY A 82 -6.12 4.35 1.23
N ASP A 83 -6.91 5.30 1.76
CA ASP A 83 -6.41 6.62 2.16
C ASP A 83 -5.34 6.58 3.25
N ASP A 84 -5.48 5.69 4.25
CA ASP A 84 -4.46 5.49 5.28
C ASP A 84 -3.14 4.99 4.67
N VAL A 85 -3.23 4.02 3.76
CA VAL A 85 -2.07 3.48 3.06
C VAL A 85 -1.41 4.56 2.20
N ARG A 86 -2.21 5.39 1.52
CA ARG A 86 -1.73 6.49 0.69
C ARG A 86 -0.92 7.51 1.49
N ARG A 87 -1.41 7.93 2.66
CA ARG A 87 -0.70 8.84 3.56
C ARG A 87 0.62 8.25 4.04
N LYS A 88 0.62 6.97 4.43
CA LYS A 88 1.84 6.26 4.86
C LYS A 88 2.85 6.10 3.73
N LEU A 89 2.38 5.79 2.52
CA LEU A 89 3.22 5.71 1.33
C LEU A 89 3.84 7.07 1.00
N THR A 90 3.06 8.15 1.05
CA THR A 90 3.54 9.51 0.81
C THR A 90 4.68 9.88 1.75
N ILE A 91 4.52 9.65 3.06
CA ILE A 91 5.56 9.91 4.06
C ILE A 91 6.82 9.08 3.75
N SER A 92 6.63 7.79 3.49
CA SER A 92 7.73 6.85 3.23
C SER A 92 8.52 7.21 1.97
N ALA A 93 7.84 7.49 0.87
CA ALA A 93 8.45 7.87 -0.40
C ALA A 93 9.18 9.21 -0.29
N ASN A 94 8.58 10.20 0.39
CA ASN A 94 9.22 11.49 0.60
C ASN A 94 10.55 11.33 1.35
N ILE A 95 10.59 10.51 2.39
CA ILE A 95 11.81 10.28 3.16
C ILE A 95 12.81 9.45 2.34
N ALA A 96 12.37 8.41 1.64
CA ALA A 96 13.25 7.51 0.90
C ALA A 96 13.91 8.18 -0.31
N PHE A 97 13.18 9.01 -1.05
CA PHE A 97 13.61 9.57 -2.34
C PHE A 97 13.95 11.07 -2.29
N ASP A 98 13.95 11.69 -1.10
CA ASP A 98 14.15 13.15 -0.91
C ASP A 98 13.18 14.02 -1.72
N THR A 99 11.90 13.62 -1.74
CA THR A 99 10.83 14.24 -2.51
C THR A 99 9.80 14.94 -1.62
N LEU A 100 8.95 15.75 -2.23
CA LEU A 100 7.74 16.32 -1.64
C LEU A 100 6.55 15.95 -2.53
N LEU A 101 6.17 14.68 -2.53
CA LEU A 101 4.97 14.19 -3.18
C LEU A 101 3.74 14.72 -2.44
N ARG A 102 2.67 14.96 -3.16
CA ARG A 102 1.36 15.27 -2.60
C ARG A 102 0.54 13.98 -2.55
N GLU A 103 -0.17 13.74 -1.46
CA GLU A 103 -0.95 12.50 -1.31
C GLU A 103 -2.04 12.37 -2.38
N GLU A 104 -2.64 13.48 -2.81
CA GLU A 104 -3.68 13.51 -3.85
C GLU A 104 -3.19 13.11 -5.24
N ASP A 105 -1.88 13.19 -5.50
CA ASP A 105 -1.29 12.79 -6.78
C ASP A 105 -1.04 11.29 -6.88
N ILE A 106 -1.07 10.56 -5.75
CA ILE A 106 -0.87 9.11 -5.70
C ILE A 106 -2.21 8.40 -5.96
N PRO A 107 -2.38 7.71 -7.10
CA PRO A 107 -3.60 7.00 -7.41
C PRO A 107 -3.75 5.75 -6.53
N MET A 108 -5.00 5.40 -6.22
CA MET A 108 -5.31 4.24 -5.41
C MET A 108 -6.60 3.55 -5.87
N PHE A 109 -6.68 2.26 -5.56
CA PHE A 109 -7.88 1.45 -5.61
C PHE A 109 -7.96 0.61 -4.33
N GLY A 110 -9.12 0.58 -3.67
CA GLY A 110 -9.30 -0.09 -2.37
C GLY A 110 -9.82 -1.52 -2.50
N ILE A 111 -10.17 -2.12 -1.33
CA ILE A 111 -10.69 -3.48 -1.25
C ILE A 111 -12.21 -3.53 -1.04
N ARG A 112 -12.91 -2.40 -1.03
CA ARG A 112 -14.34 -2.29 -0.67
C ARG A 112 -15.26 -3.25 -1.43
N THR A 113 -14.94 -3.52 -2.68
CA THR A 113 -15.78 -4.28 -3.61
C THR A 113 -15.35 -5.72 -3.80
N VAL A 114 -14.32 -6.20 -3.10
CA VAL A 114 -13.89 -7.60 -3.18
C VAL A 114 -14.99 -8.55 -2.70
N THR A 115 -15.12 -9.69 -3.36
CA THR A 115 -16.09 -10.73 -3.01
C THR A 115 -15.41 -12.05 -2.63
N ASP A 116 -16.15 -12.94 -1.98
CA ASP A 116 -15.71 -14.30 -1.68
C ASP A 116 -15.50 -15.14 -2.96
N GLU A 117 -16.20 -14.81 -4.04
CA GLU A 117 -16.01 -15.43 -5.35
C GLU A 117 -14.68 -15.00 -5.99
N ASP A 118 -14.30 -13.72 -5.88
CA ASP A 118 -12.97 -13.26 -6.28
C ASP A 118 -11.88 -14.03 -5.54
N ILE A 119 -12.01 -14.15 -4.21
CA ILE A 119 -11.03 -14.86 -3.38
C ILE A 119 -10.89 -16.35 -3.79
N ARG A 120 -12.01 -17.04 -4.02
CA ARG A 120 -11.96 -18.43 -4.52
C ARG A 120 -11.26 -18.55 -5.85
N THR A 121 -11.53 -17.62 -6.76
CA THR A 121 -10.86 -17.55 -8.06
C THR A 121 -9.34 -17.36 -7.88
N PHE A 122 -8.92 -16.43 -7.04
CA PHE A 122 -7.49 -16.21 -6.77
C PHE A 122 -6.80 -17.44 -6.21
N GLN A 123 -7.44 -18.11 -5.24
CA GLN A 123 -6.92 -19.35 -4.65
C GLN A 123 -6.80 -20.48 -5.70
N ALA A 124 -7.78 -20.62 -6.59
CA ALA A 124 -7.75 -21.62 -7.67
C ALA A 124 -6.57 -21.40 -8.62
N HIS A 125 -6.14 -20.15 -8.82
CA HIS A 125 -4.99 -19.78 -9.64
C HIS A 125 -3.67 -19.63 -8.84
N GLY A 126 -3.66 -19.98 -7.54
CA GLY A 126 -2.44 -19.99 -6.70
C GLY A 126 -2.02 -18.63 -6.16
N PHE A 127 -2.94 -17.67 -6.09
CA PHE A 127 -2.69 -16.32 -5.60
C PHE A 127 -3.35 -16.02 -4.25
N VAL A 128 -2.75 -15.07 -3.54
CA VAL A 128 -3.31 -14.41 -2.36
C VAL A 128 -3.43 -12.91 -2.67
N CYS A 129 -4.59 -12.33 -2.39
CA CYS A 129 -4.82 -10.91 -2.59
C CYS A 129 -4.47 -10.12 -1.33
N LYS A 130 -3.69 -9.06 -1.47
CA LYS A 130 -3.34 -8.10 -0.40
C LYS A 130 -3.50 -6.67 -0.92
N LEU A 131 -3.80 -5.71 -0.04
CA LEU A 131 -3.70 -4.29 -0.41
C LEU A 131 -2.26 -3.85 -0.24
N LEU A 132 -1.58 -3.56 -1.34
CA LEU A 132 -0.18 -3.16 -1.34
C LEU A 132 0.01 -1.70 -1.73
N ALA A 133 0.93 -1.05 -1.01
CA ALA A 133 1.55 0.20 -1.42
C ALA A 133 2.80 -0.09 -2.24
N THR A 134 3.07 0.71 -3.25
CA THR A 134 4.30 0.63 -4.05
C THR A 134 4.80 2.03 -4.34
N ALA A 135 6.10 2.28 -4.13
CA ALA A 135 6.79 3.45 -4.65
C ALA A 135 8.17 3.07 -5.16
N LYS A 136 8.52 3.56 -6.35
CA LYS A 136 9.81 3.33 -7.03
C LYS A 136 10.39 4.65 -7.47
N ALA A 137 11.70 4.79 -7.32
CA ALA A 137 12.42 5.89 -7.94
C ALA A 137 12.34 5.75 -9.47
N ALA A 138 12.00 6.82 -10.18
CA ALA A 138 11.94 6.88 -11.63
C ALA A 138 12.82 8.03 -12.13
N GLU A 139 13.21 7.99 -13.41
CA GLU A 139 14.11 9.00 -13.99
C GLU A 139 13.50 10.41 -13.91
N ASP A 140 12.21 10.54 -14.21
CA ASP A 140 11.50 11.82 -14.25
C ASP A 140 10.49 12.00 -13.09
N GLY A 141 10.69 11.30 -11.96
CA GLY A 141 9.76 11.41 -10.84
C GLY A 141 9.77 10.23 -9.90
N VAL A 142 8.60 9.92 -9.36
CA VAL A 142 8.37 8.73 -8.51
C VAL A 142 7.17 7.98 -9.05
N CYS A 143 7.34 6.70 -9.35
CA CYS A 143 6.20 5.81 -9.52
C CYS A 143 5.63 5.52 -8.13
N ALA A 144 4.35 5.83 -7.87
CA ALA A 144 3.71 5.58 -6.59
C ALA A 144 2.22 5.28 -6.76
N PHE A 145 1.73 4.20 -6.15
CA PHE A 145 0.33 3.79 -6.23
C PHE A 145 -0.04 2.79 -5.11
N ILE A 146 -1.35 2.63 -4.92
CA ILE A 146 -1.92 1.65 -3.98
C ILE A 146 -3.00 0.86 -4.73
N GLU A 147 -2.94 -0.46 -4.64
CA GLU A 147 -3.94 -1.34 -5.25
C GLU A 147 -4.02 -2.70 -4.55
N PRO A 148 -5.18 -3.38 -4.61
CA PRO A 148 -5.23 -4.81 -4.39
C PRO A 148 -4.26 -5.50 -5.34
N THR A 149 -3.44 -6.40 -4.81
CA THR A 149 -2.41 -7.08 -5.59
C THR A 149 -2.49 -8.58 -5.34
N LEU A 150 -2.52 -9.35 -6.41
CA LEU A 150 -2.40 -10.79 -6.39
C LEU A 150 -0.91 -11.16 -6.33
N VAL A 151 -0.49 -11.68 -5.19
CA VAL A 151 0.88 -12.17 -4.97
C VAL A 151 0.88 -13.69 -4.96
N ALA A 152 1.95 -14.30 -5.43
CA ALA A 152 2.05 -15.76 -5.42
C ALA A 152 1.99 -16.31 -3.98
N SER A 153 1.37 -17.46 -3.77
CA SER A 153 1.16 -18.04 -2.44
C SER A 153 2.44 -18.33 -1.65
N HIS A 154 3.61 -18.33 -2.32
CA HIS A 154 4.92 -18.51 -1.70
C HIS A 154 5.66 -17.20 -1.40
N ASP A 155 5.10 -16.05 -1.74
CA ASP A 155 5.68 -14.74 -1.45
C ASP A 155 5.53 -14.37 0.03
N LEU A 156 6.43 -13.51 0.52
CA LEU A 156 6.39 -13.06 1.92
C LEU A 156 5.09 -12.34 2.26
N GLU A 157 4.59 -11.53 1.36
CA GLU A 157 3.35 -10.76 1.51
C GLU A 157 2.14 -11.68 1.67
N ALA A 158 2.11 -12.82 0.98
CA ALA A 158 1.05 -13.82 1.08
C ALA A 158 0.95 -14.41 2.49
N ALA A 159 2.09 -14.62 3.16
CA ALA A 159 2.18 -15.23 4.47
C ALA A 159 1.89 -14.29 5.65
N VAL A 160 1.64 -13.00 5.41
CA VAL A 160 1.38 -12.02 6.49
C VAL A 160 -0.03 -12.22 7.07
N PRO A 161 -0.15 -12.67 8.33
CA PRO A 161 -1.44 -13.03 8.90
C PRO A 161 -2.12 -11.83 9.58
N LYS A 162 -3.43 -11.94 9.80
CA LYS A 162 -4.23 -11.06 10.65
C LYS A 162 -4.00 -9.57 10.34
N ASN A 163 -3.81 -8.76 11.39
CA ASN A 163 -3.60 -7.30 11.31
C ASN A 163 -2.11 -6.90 11.28
N PHE A 164 -1.21 -7.83 10.97
CA PHE A 164 0.22 -7.52 10.87
C PHE A 164 0.53 -6.73 9.60
N ASN A 165 1.60 -5.94 9.68
CA ASN A 165 2.17 -5.21 8.56
C ASN A 165 3.47 -5.88 8.11
N LEU A 166 3.77 -5.76 6.82
CA LEU A 166 5.06 -6.11 6.22
C LEU A 166 5.45 -4.98 5.27
N ILE A 167 6.46 -4.22 5.64
CA ILE A 167 6.93 -3.09 4.84
C ILE A 167 8.36 -3.37 4.39
N THR A 168 8.62 -3.19 3.10
CA THR A 168 9.88 -3.57 2.45
C THR A 168 10.49 -2.38 1.73
N TYR A 169 11.82 -2.29 1.71
CA TYR A 169 12.55 -1.48 0.76
C TYR A 169 13.63 -2.29 0.05
N TYR A 170 14.04 -1.81 -1.11
CA TYR A 170 15.16 -2.34 -1.89
C TYR A 170 16.26 -1.28 -1.97
N GLY A 171 17.42 -1.57 -1.37
CA GLY A 171 18.63 -0.79 -1.57
C GLY A 171 19.41 -1.33 -2.76
N GLU A 172 20.04 -0.45 -3.52
CA GLU A 172 20.81 -0.85 -4.71
C GLU A 172 21.97 -1.81 -4.38
N LYS A 173 22.60 -1.64 -3.22
CA LYS A 173 23.74 -2.45 -2.76
C LYS A 173 23.35 -3.51 -1.74
N ILE A 174 22.49 -3.14 -0.78
CA ILE A 174 22.14 -4.05 0.32
C ILE A 174 20.94 -4.94 0.01
N GLY A 175 20.23 -4.72 -1.12
CA GLY A 175 19.12 -5.54 -1.55
C GLY A 175 17.85 -5.35 -0.73
N ARG A 176 17.01 -6.40 -0.68
CA ARG A 176 15.69 -6.39 -0.03
C ARG A 176 15.80 -6.46 1.48
N HIS A 177 15.16 -5.52 2.17
CA HIS A 177 14.96 -5.53 3.61
C HIS A 177 13.47 -5.39 3.94
N SER A 178 12.93 -6.34 4.68
CA SER A 178 11.51 -6.39 5.06
C SER A 178 11.36 -6.28 6.57
N PHE A 179 10.40 -5.49 7.02
CA PHE A 179 10.08 -5.25 8.41
C PHE A 179 8.67 -5.74 8.69
N PHE A 180 8.58 -6.78 9.49
CA PHE A 180 7.34 -7.42 9.90
C PHE A 180 7.02 -7.10 11.35
N GLY A 181 5.75 -6.79 11.65
CA GLY A 181 5.33 -6.55 13.02
C GLY A 181 3.88 -6.11 13.12
N GLU A 182 3.44 -5.93 14.37
CA GLU A 182 2.17 -5.26 14.66
C GLU A 182 2.28 -3.79 14.30
N GLY A 183 1.36 -3.29 13.46
CA GLY A 183 1.28 -1.88 13.13
C GLY A 183 0.76 -1.07 14.32
N PRO A 184 -0.55 -0.79 14.41
CA PRO A 184 -1.15 -0.01 15.48
C PRO A 184 -1.19 -0.80 16.79
N GLY A 185 -1.02 -0.08 17.90
CA GLY A 185 -1.14 -0.63 19.23
C GLY A 185 -0.66 0.40 20.27
N ARG A 186 -1.28 0.41 21.45
CA ARG A 186 -0.98 1.39 22.50
C ARG A 186 0.51 1.43 22.83
N TYR A 187 1.11 0.30 23.13
CA TYR A 187 2.51 0.22 23.53
C TYR A 187 3.48 0.34 22.33
N PRO A 188 3.29 -0.35 21.20
CA PRO A 188 4.15 -0.20 20.03
C PRO A 188 4.21 1.25 19.52
N THR A 189 3.07 1.92 19.42
CA THR A 189 2.99 3.32 18.98
C THR A 189 3.67 4.26 19.99
N ALA A 190 3.41 4.08 21.30
CA ALA A 190 4.04 4.88 22.34
C ALA A 190 5.57 4.69 22.39
N PHE A 191 6.07 3.48 22.13
CA PHE A 191 7.50 3.19 22.06
C PHE A 191 8.20 4.10 21.04
N ASN A 192 7.73 4.08 19.77
CA ASN A 192 8.33 4.90 18.72
C ASN A 192 8.14 6.42 18.97
N ALA A 193 7.06 6.85 19.61
CA ALA A 193 6.87 8.25 19.97
C ALA A 193 7.89 8.69 21.04
N VAL A 194 8.21 7.83 22.02
CA VAL A 194 9.23 8.11 23.04
C VAL A 194 10.63 8.09 22.42
N GLU A 195 10.94 7.13 21.54
CA GLU A 195 12.20 7.08 20.79
C GLU A 195 12.40 8.35 19.95
N ASP A 196 11.37 8.87 19.30
CA ASP A 196 11.44 10.15 18.57
C ASP A 196 11.79 11.32 19.50
N CYS A 197 11.26 11.35 20.75
CA CYS A 197 11.62 12.35 21.74
C CYS A 197 13.10 12.22 22.16
N LEU A 198 13.59 10.99 22.41
CA LEU A 198 14.98 10.74 22.74
C LEU A 198 15.93 11.12 21.60
N ASP A 199 15.53 10.84 20.35
CA ASP A 199 16.27 11.23 19.16
C ASP A 199 16.41 12.77 19.05
N ILE A 200 15.33 13.52 19.31
CA ILE A 200 15.36 14.99 19.31
C ILE A 200 16.27 15.49 20.44
N LEU A 201 16.18 14.93 21.65
CA LEU A 201 17.05 15.28 22.75
C LEU A 201 18.53 14.99 22.49
N ALA A 202 18.81 13.95 21.70
CA ALA A 202 20.17 13.62 21.23
C ALA A 202 20.63 14.49 20.03
N GLY A 203 19.86 15.50 19.66
CA GLY A 203 20.20 16.44 18.58
C GLY A 203 19.94 15.93 17.16
N LYS A 204 19.17 14.85 16.99
CA LYS A 204 18.77 14.41 15.66
C LYS A 204 17.73 15.35 15.07
N HIS A 205 17.88 15.64 13.78
CA HIS A 205 16.91 16.45 13.03
C HIS A 205 15.65 15.66 12.68
N GLY A 206 14.62 16.37 12.19
CA GLY A 206 13.42 15.77 11.62
C GLY A 206 13.71 15.00 10.33
N PHE A 207 12.78 14.13 9.93
CA PHE A 207 12.92 13.36 8.67
C PHE A 207 12.86 14.23 7.42
N TYR A 208 12.15 15.35 7.46
CA TYR A 208 12.01 16.29 6.34
C TYR A 208 13.16 17.28 6.34
N THR A 209 13.88 17.38 5.25
CA THR A 209 15.10 18.18 5.09
C THR A 209 14.95 19.21 3.96
N ASP A 210 15.81 20.22 3.96
CA ASP A 210 15.87 21.22 2.89
C ASP A 210 16.34 20.65 1.53
N ALA A 211 16.81 19.42 1.52
CA ALA A 211 17.18 18.71 0.28
C ALA A 211 15.95 18.22 -0.52
N MET A 212 14.83 17.99 0.15
CA MET A 212 13.61 17.48 -0.49
C MET A 212 13.04 18.46 -1.53
N ARG A 213 12.56 17.95 -2.65
CA ARG A 213 12.03 18.74 -3.76
C ARG A 213 10.64 18.27 -4.16
N PRO A 214 9.74 19.21 -4.58
CA PRO A 214 8.50 18.82 -5.25
C PRO A 214 8.81 17.94 -6.44
N THR A 215 8.12 16.79 -6.50
CA THR A 215 8.37 15.73 -7.49
C THR A 215 7.04 15.21 -8.00
N ALA A 216 6.95 14.93 -9.29
CA ALA A 216 5.74 14.38 -9.89
C ALA A 216 5.59 12.87 -9.62
N VAL A 217 4.35 12.41 -9.55
CA VAL A 217 4.02 10.97 -9.59
C VAL A 217 3.89 10.55 -11.06
N THR A 218 4.67 9.52 -11.46
CA THR A 218 4.73 9.01 -12.85
C THR A 218 4.53 7.49 -12.86
N ASN A 219 3.31 7.06 -13.25
CA ASN A 219 2.93 5.64 -13.25
C ASN A 219 2.70 5.07 -14.65
N THR A 220 3.16 5.77 -15.70
CA THR A 220 2.92 5.37 -17.10
C THR A 220 3.80 4.24 -17.57
N GLU A 221 5.01 4.12 -17.02
CA GLU A 221 5.98 3.07 -17.39
C GLU A 221 5.83 1.79 -16.56
N GLU A 222 5.24 1.88 -15.38
CA GLU A 222 4.92 0.71 -14.58
C GLU A 222 3.69 0.03 -15.17
N ALA A 223 3.83 -1.24 -15.57
CA ALA A 223 2.78 -2.01 -16.23
C ALA A 223 2.82 -3.48 -15.80
N HIS A 224 1.65 -4.06 -15.56
CA HIS A 224 1.46 -5.47 -15.26
C HIS A 224 0.07 -5.94 -15.66
N PRO A 225 -0.22 -7.25 -15.67
CA PRO A 225 -1.56 -7.76 -15.86
C PRO A 225 -2.47 -7.41 -14.68
N TYR A 226 -3.76 -7.29 -14.94
CA TYR A 226 -4.79 -7.06 -13.93
C TYR A 226 -5.89 -8.11 -13.99
N TYR A 227 -6.31 -8.58 -12.83
CA TYR A 227 -7.63 -9.18 -12.70
C TYR A 227 -8.67 -8.07 -12.61
N VAL A 228 -9.78 -8.21 -13.34
CA VAL A 228 -10.90 -7.25 -13.35
C VAL A 228 -12.24 -7.99 -13.35
N ARG A 229 -13.11 -7.61 -12.40
CA ARG A 229 -14.52 -8.00 -12.37
C ARG A 229 -15.39 -6.77 -12.49
N THR A 230 -16.27 -6.74 -13.50
CA THR A 230 -17.27 -5.69 -13.72
C THR A 230 -18.46 -6.22 -14.49
N ALA A 231 -19.65 -5.70 -14.16
CA ALA A 231 -20.88 -5.97 -14.92
C ALA A 231 -21.00 -5.15 -16.21
N CYS A 232 -20.17 -4.10 -16.37
CA CYS A 232 -20.25 -3.14 -17.48
C CYS A 232 -18.91 -3.02 -18.23
N PRO A 233 -18.40 -4.09 -18.88
CA PRO A 233 -17.16 -4.03 -19.64
C PRO A 233 -17.30 -3.07 -20.83
N ASP A 234 -16.32 -2.18 -21.00
CA ASP A 234 -16.24 -1.23 -22.12
C ASP A 234 -15.22 -1.68 -23.19
N GLU A 235 -15.08 -0.87 -24.25
CA GLU A 235 -14.15 -1.15 -25.35
C GLU A 235 -12.69 -1.19 -24.89
N PHE A 236 -12.30 -0.35 -23.94
CA PHE A 236 -10.95 -0.37 -23.39
C PHE A 236 -10.67 -1.73 -22.75
N LEU A 237 -11.51 -2.17 -21.81
CA LEU A 237 -11.33 -3.46 -21.15
C LEU A 237 -11.33 -4.63 -22.13
N GLN A 238 -12.21 -4.61 -23.13
CA GLN A 238 -12.26 -5.63 -24.18
C GLN A 238 -10.95 -5.68 -24.98
N SER A 239 -10.36 -4.53 -25.29
CA SER A 239 -9.14 -4.44 -26.09
C SER A 239 -7.88 -4.97 -25.37
N VAL A 240 -7.87 -4.94 -24.05
CA VAL A 240 -6.73 -5.41 -23.22
C VAL A 240 -6.97 -6.79 -22.58
N THR A 241 -8.14 -7.40 -22.78
CA THR A 241 -8.45 -8.73 -22.22
C THR A 241 -7.56 -9.79 -22.85
N ALA A 242 -6.82 -10.53 -22.01
CA ALA A 242 -5.96 -11.64 -22.43
C ALA A 242 -6.56 -13.01 -22.08
N GLU A 243 -7.19 -13.14 -20.91
CA GLU A 243 -7.71 -14.40 -20.38
C GLU A 243 -9.03 -14.19 -19.63
N ARG A 244 -9.81 -15.26 -19.45
CA ARG A 244 -11.01 -15.28 -18.62
C ARG A 244 -10.82 -16.25 -17.48
N TRP A 245 -11.06 -15.76 -16.27
CA TRP A 245 -11.15 -16.58 -15.06
C TRP A 245 -12.62 -16.74 -14.65
N GLU A 246 -12.87 -17.54 -13.60
CA GLU A 246 -14.22 -17.93 -13.18
C GLU A 246 -15.11 -16.73 -12.87
N SER A 247 -14.58 -15.73 -12.14
CA SER A 247 -15.36 -14.56 -11.70
C SER A 247 -15.01 -13.25 -12.42
N GLY A 248 -14.03 -13.26 -13.34
CA GLY A 248 -13.58 -12.05 -14.01
C GLY A 248 -12.74 -12.30 -15.25
N ILE A 249 -11.96 -11.32 -15.62
CA ILE A 249 -10.99 -11.40 -16.70
C ILE A 249 -9.60 -11.04 -16.23
N VAL A 250 -8.58 -11.49 -16.95
CA VAL A 250 -7.20 -11.04 -16.81
C VAL A 250 -6.81 -10.26 -18.06
N THR A 251 -6.18 -9.12 -17.85
CA THR A 251 -5.69 -8.27 -18.95
C THR A 251 -4.29 -8.69 -19.39
N ALA A 252 -3.87 -8.28 -20.58
CA ALA A 252 -2.46 -8.13 -20.92
C ALA A 252 -1.83 -7.09 -19.97
N CYS A 253 -0.50 -6.86 -20.05
CA CYS A 253 0.13 -5.79 -19.31
C CYS A 253 -0.48 -4.44 -19.70
N VAL A 254 -0.96 -3.70 -18.69
CA VAL A 254 -1.54 -2.36 -18.83
C VAL A 254 -0.82 -1.45 -17.86
N SER A 255 -0.57 -0.19 -18.24
CA SER A 255 0.06 0.78 -17.34
C SER A 255 -0.80 1.00 -16.10
N VAL A 256 -0.15 1.15 -14.94
CA VAL A 256 -0.82 1.47 -13.67
C VAL A 256 -1.63 2.76 -13.79
N ALA A 257 -1.09 3.76 -14.48
CA ALA A 257 -1.77 5.02 -14.70
C ALA A 257 -3.12 4.84 -15.42
N ASP A 258 -3.14 4.05 -16.49
CA ASP A 258 -4.34 3.83 -17.29
C ASP A 258 -5.34 2.96 -16.55
N MET A 259 -4.89 1.87 -15.92
CA MET A 259 -5.78 0.94 -15.22
C MET A 259 -6.43 1.58 -13.99
N LEU A 260 -5.68 2.29 -13.14
CA LEU A 260 -6.26 2.93 -11.96
C LEU A 260 -7.17 4.12 -12.32
N ARG A 261 -6.86 4.84 -13.41
CA ARG A 261 -7.76 5.86 -13.96
C ARG A 261 -9.06 5.22 -14.46
N TRP A 262 -8.96 4.16 -15.27
CA TRP A 262 -10.11 3.41 -15.78
C TRP A 262 -10.95 2.85 -14.63
N GLY A 263 -10.35 2.17 -13.65
CA GLY A 263 -11.05 1.59 -12.51
C GLY A 263 -11.85 2.63 -11.70
N ARG A 264 -11.29 3.81 -11.50
CA ARG A 264 -11.97 4.91 -10.81
C ARG A 264 -13.20 5.41 -11.58
N GLU A 265 -13.10 5.52 -12.91
CA GLU A 265 -14.25 5.90 -13.74
C GLU A 265 -15.26 4.75 -13.85
N GLN A 266 -14.79 3.52 -13.85
CA GLN A 266 -15.66 2.34 -13.89
C GLN A 266 -16.50 2.19 -12.63
N LEU A 267 -15.97 2.47 -11.45
CA LEU A 267 -16.73 2.47 -10.19
C LEU A 267 -17.92 3.43 -10.18
N LYS A 268 -17.90 4.50 -10.98
CA LYS A 268 -19.05 5.41 -11.14
C LYS A 268 -20.19 4.77 -11.95
N LYS A 269 -19.86 3.84 -12.87
CA LYS A 269 -20.83 3.13 -13.72
C LYS A 269 -21.28 1.81 -13.10
N ASP A 270 -20.34 1.12 -12.46
CA ASP A 270 -20.52 -0.15 -11.80
C ASP A 270 -19.91 -0.11 -10.39
N PRO A 271 -20.69 0.23 -9.36
CA PRO A 271 -20.21 0.29 -7.97
C PRO A 271 -19.70 -1.04 -7.42
N THR A 272 -19.91 -2.15 -8.14
CA THR A 272 -19.39 -3.47 -7.76
C THR A 272 -18.06 -3.80 -8.41
N CYS A 273 -17.56 -2.97 -9.33
CA CYS A 273 -16.30 -3.21 -10.04
C CYS A 273 -15.16 -3.45 -9.05
N PHE A 274 -14.36 -4.48 -9.32
CA PHE A 274 -13.14 -4.80 -8.59
C PHE A 274 -11.98 -4.99 -9.56
N LEU A 275 -10.80 -4.54 -9.17
CA LEU A 275 -9.56 -4.80 -9.90
C LEU A 275 -8.42 -5.11 -8.93
N ALA A 276 -7.47 -5.93 -9.38
CA ALA A 276 -6.25 -6.26 -8.65
C ALA A 276 -5.09 -6.46 -9.63
N GLY A 277 -3.94 -5.83 -9.35
CA GLY A 277 -2.70 -6.08 -10.10
C GLY A 277 -2.20 -7.51 -9.87
N ILE A 278 -1.56 -8.13 -10.86
CA ILE A 278 -0.97 -9.48 -10.77
C ILE A 278 0.56 -9.36 -10.82
N ARG A 279 1.26 -9.90 -9.80
CA ARG A 279 2.73 -9.88 -9.70
C ARG A 279 3.33 -11.28 -9.69
#